data_0fbbb4417231d1a95da1deca22b8fce5
#
_entry.id   0fbbb4417231d1a95da1deca22b8fce5
#
_cell.length_a   1.000
_cell.length_b   1.000
_cell.length_c   1.000
_cell.angle_alpha   90.00
_cell.angle_beta   90.00
_cell.angle_gamma   90.00
#
_symmetry.space_group_name_H-M   'P 1'
#
loop_
_entity.id
_entity.type
_entity.pdbx_description
1 polymer ?
#
loop_
_entity_poly.entity_id
_entity_poly.type
_entity_poly.pdbx_seq_one_letter_code
_entity_poly.pdbx_strand_id
1 'polypeptide(L)'
;MNILVYGGWFGSGNLGDEAILQGVNQIIKKKLPEANLTALSINPDYTYKHTGVRGEKIESPRTLLRNRERYLKLFKKTDAHLLTGGTPFYDYGHLSRIVHMGLPALTARKVYCFGVGSKPITTLQGREITRMLLKNTAIISTRDVISKQILQSLSGKLAKPITVTGDSALMLDPVKSEKEQDHVLFCPRRLTENHKVLFHQETDRATINRVRHMQALAADRLIEDGYRVSFMPFHCVSPDDDREEIRVIQNLMRSQAEVLSRPKDTADTLEKIGASTLVVGLRLHSLVLAALQSTPFVSIDYDIKIQGFMERMNSPEYLSNTVKGLDTLYERAKKALLNQKEYSRHIKKQASHLRKVINNEADNMVRVLTQRNNEHNRT
;
A
#
# COMPACT_ATOMS: atom_id res chain seq x y z
N MET A 1 2.49 4.44 -26.50
CA MET A 1 2.20 5.44 -25.45
C MET A 1 3.12 5.24 -24.26
N ASN A 2 3.78 6.30 -23.79
CA ASN A 2 4.71 6.24 -22.66
C ASN A 2 4.03 6.76 -21.40
N ILE A 3 3.94 5.92 -20.36
CA ILE A 3 3.28 6.25 -19.08
C ILE A 3 4.34 6.29 -17.97
N LEU A 4 4.42 7.40 -17.27
CA LEU A 4 5.27 7.54 -16.08
C LEU A 4 4.46 7.26 -14.83
N VAL A 5 4.90 6.28 -14.02
CA VAL A 5 4.28 5.91 -12.75
C VAL A 5 5.11 6.43 -11.58
N TYR A 6 4.45 7.05 -10.60
CA TYR A 6 5.10 7.58 -9.40
C TYR A 6 4.14 7.65 -8.21
N GLY A 7 4.64 8.00 -7.04
CA GLY A 7 3.86 8.15 -5.81
C GLY A 7 4.06 7.04 -4.78
N GLY A 8 4.52 5.86 -5.20
CA GLY A 8 4.98 4.79 -4.30
C GLY A 8 6.48 4.88 -4.02
N TRP A 9 6.94 4.20 -2.97
CA TRP A 9 8.35 4.03 -2.64
C TRP A 9 8.95 2.85 -3.42
N PHE A 10 8.75 2.84 -4.74
CA PHE A 10 9.24 1.77 -5.62
C PHE A 10 10.76 1.64 -5.54
N GLY A 11 11.25 0.41 -5.44
CA GLY A 11 12.67 0.13 -5.30
C GLY A 11 13.24 0.35 -3.89
N SER A 12 12.40 0.68 -2.91
CA SER A 12 12.83 0.82 -1.50
C SER A 12 13.00 -0.52 -0.77
N GLY A 13 12.58 -1.61 -1.37
CA GLY A 13 12.50 -2.91 -0.71
C GLY A 13 11.22 -3.12 0.10
N ASN A 14 10.22 -2.25 -0.02
CA ASN A 14 8.90 -2.45 0.55
C ASN A 14 8.05 -3.33 -0.38
N LEU A 15 7.81 -4.58 0.01
CA LEU A 15 7.05 -5.55 -0.80
C LEU A 15 5.65 -5.06 -1.19
N GLY A 16 5.04 -4.22 -0.34
CA GLY A 16 3.72 -3.65 -0.63
C GLY A 16 3.71 -2.67 -1.79
N ASP A 17 4.69 -1.77 -1.86
CA ASP A 17 4.79 -0.81 -2.98
C ASP A 17 5.10 -1.53 -4.29
N GLU A 18 5.95 -2.58 -4.25
CA GLU A 18 6.21 -3.41 -5.42
C GLU A 18 4.95 -4.17 -5.87
N ALA A 19 4.14 -4.68 -4.95
CA ALA A 19 2.87 -5.34 -5.27
C ALA A 19 1.88 -4.38 -5.96
N ILE A 20 1.79 -3.13 -5.50
CA ILE A 20 0.98 -2.10 -6.16
C ILE A 20 1.46 -1.88 -7.60
N LEU A 21 2.76 -1.68 -7.79
CA LEU A 21 3.34 -1.43 -9.11
C LEU A 21 3.11 -2.61 -10.06
N GLN A 22 3.26 -3.84 -9.56
CA GLN A 22 2.95 -5.04 -10.34
C GLN A 22 1.46 -5.11 -10.72
N GLY A 23 0.55 -4.82 -9.78
CA GLY A 23 -0.89 -4.79 -10.04
C GLY A 23 -1.26 -3.77 -11.13
N VAL A 24 -0.67 -2.57 -11.06
CA VAL A 24 -0.83 -1.54 -12.10
C VAL A 24 -0.25 -2.01 -13.43
N ASN A 25 0.93 -2.63 -13.43
CA ASN A 25 1.55 -3.16 -14.65
C ASN A 25 0.67 -4.23 -15.31
N GLN A 26 0.05 -5.13 -14.54
CA GLN A 26 -0.89 -6.12 -15.08
C GLN A 26 -2.12 -5.46 -15.70
N ILE A 27 -2.69 -4.44 -15.05
CA ILE A 27 -3.80 -3.66 -15.60
C ILE A 27 -3.40 -3.04 -16.95
N ILE A 28 -2.27 -2.34 -16.99
CA ILE A 28 -1.81 -1.63 -18.20
C ILE A 28 -1.49 -2.62 -19.32
N LYS A 29 -0.74 -3.69 -19.05
CA LYS A 29 -0.44 -4.70 -20.07
C LYS A 29 -1.70 -5.35 -20.66
N LYS A 30 -2.72 -5.59 -19.83
CA LYS A 30 -3.98 -6.19 -20.27
C LYS A 30 -4.81 -5.25 -21.13
N LYS A 31 -4.84 -3.96 -20.80
CA LYS A 31 -5.76 -2.99 -21.40
C LYS A 31 -5.12 -2.09 -22.46
N LEU A 32 -3.81 -1.90 -22.38
CA LEU A 32 -2.98 -1.09 -23.27
C LEU A 32 -1.66 -1.82 -23.55
N PRO A 33 -1.67 -2.95 -24.27
CA PRO A 33 -0.49 -3.82 -24.45
C PRO A 33 0.70 -3.08 -25.08
N GLU A 34 0.43 -2.07 -25.93
CA GLU A 34 1.44 -1.24 -26.60
C GLU A 34 1.97 -0.09 -25.72
N ALA A 35 1.52 0.04 -24.48
CA ALA A 35 1.98 1.10 -23.60
C ALA A 35 3.30 0.70 -22.90
N ASN A 36 4.25 1.63 -22.89
CA ASN A 36 5.50 1.51 -22.15
C ASN A 36 5.34 2.15 -20.77
N LEU A 37 5.46 1.34 -19.72
CA LEU A 37 5.40 1.80 -18.35
C LEU A 37 6.80 2.04 -17.81
N THR A 38 7.04 3.21 -17.23
CA THR A 38 8.28 3.56 -16.54
C THR A 38 7.94 4.06 -15.14
N ALA A 39 8.60 3.53 -14.11
CA ALA A 39 8.36 3.93 -12.73
C ALA A 39 9.48 4.83 -12.19
N LEU A 40 9.14 5.91 -11.49
CA LEU A 40 10.13 6.61 -10.67
C LEU A 40 10.49 5.72 -9.47
N SER A 41 11.75 5.36 -9.35
CA SER A 41 12.23 4.35 -8.41
C SER A 41 13.48 4.81 -7.65
N ILE A 42 13.57 4.39 -6.39
CA ILE A 42 14.77 4.57 -5.55
C ILE A 42 15.90 3.69 -6.05
N ASN A 43 15.58 2.44 -6.45
CA ASN A 43 16.50 1.49 -7.05
C ASN A 43 15.85 0.88 -8.30
N PRO A 44 16.18 1.41 -9.51
CA PRO A 44 15.62 0.97 -10.78
C PRO A 44 15.81 -0.51 -11.08
N ASP A 45 16.99 -1.06 -10.78
CA ASP A 45 17.30 -2.47 -11.04
C ASP A 45 16.47 -3.39 -10.15
N TYR A 46 16.33 -3.02 -8.88
CA TYR A 46 15.45 -3.73 -7.94
C TYR A 46 14.00 -3.71 -8.43
N THR A 47 13.49 -2.54 -8.81
CA THR A 47 12.12 -2.40 -9.34
C THR A 47 11.93 -3.27 -10.58
N TYR A 48 12.85 -3.22 -11.55
CA TYR A 48 12.74 -4.04 -12.75
C TYR A 48 12.74 -5.54 -12.43
N LYS A 49 13.67 -5.97 -11.58
CA LYS A 49 13.77 -7.38 -11.16
C LYS A 49 12.48 -7.90 -10.52
N HIS A 50 11.84 -7.09 -9.67
CA HIS A 50 10.69 -7.52 -8.88
C HIS A 50 9.33 -7.25 -9.55
N THR A 51 9.24 -6.30 -10.47
CA THR A 51 7.96 -5.87 -11.05
C THR A 51 7.89 -6.01 -12.57
N GLY A 52 9.03 -6.21 -13.22
CA GLY A 52 9.14 -6.17 -14.69
C GLY A 52 8.91 -4.77 -15.28
N VAL A 53 8.82 -3.72 -14.44
CA VAL A 53 8.64 -2.34 -14.88
C VAL A 53 9.98 -1.63 -14.89
N ARG A 54 10.32 -0.97 -16.01
CA ARG A 54 11.53 -0.16 -16.12
C ARG A 54 11.52 0.95 -15.05
N GLY A 55 12.63 1.07 -14.31
CA GLY A 55 12.81 2.13 -13.31
C GLY A 55 13.59 3.32 -13.89
N GLU A 56 13.19 4.52 -13.50
CA GLU A 56 14.00 5.74 -13.60
C GLU A 56 14.34 6.23 -12.19
N LYS A 57 15.63 6.49 -11.93
CA LYS A 57 16.11 6.79 -10.59
C LYS A 57 15.54 8.11 -10.06
N ILE A 58 14.91 8.04 -8.89
CA ILE A 58 14.57 9.22 -8.10
C ILE A 58 15.85 9.73 -7.44
N GLU A 59 16.16 10.97 -7.70
CA GLU A 59 17.30 11.67 -7.08
C GLU A 59 16.89 12.28 -5.74
N SER A 60 17.87 12.49 -4.87
CA SER A 60 17.64 13.26 -3.65
C SER A 60 17.22 14.70 -3.98
N PRO A 61 16.48 15.40 -3.12
CA PRO A 61 16.11 16.81 -3.37
C PRO A 61 17.28 17.73 -3.70
N ARG A 62 18.49 17.44 -3.15
CA ARG A 62 19.70 18.22 -3.42
C ARG A 62 20.27 17.97 -4.82
N THR A 63 20.25 16.73 -5.28
CA THR A 63 20.72 16.35 -6.62
C THR A 63 19.70 16.67 -7.70
N LEU A 64 18.43 16.77 -7.35
CA LEU A 64 17.36 17.11 -8.29
C LEU A 64 17.55 18.49 -8.90
N LEU A 65 17.97 19.49 -8.13
CA LEU A 65 18.25 20.84 -8.66
C LEU A 65 19.36 20.80 -9.72
N ARG A 66 20.36 19.93 -9.54
CA ARG A 66 21.43 19.70 -10.54
C ARG A 66 20.92 18.96 -11.76
N ASN A 67 20.00 18.02 -11.59
CA ASN A 67 19.48 17.15 -12.65
C ASN A 67 18.09 17.58 -13.15
N ARG A 68 17.65 18.80 -12.85
CA ARG A 68 16.32 19.32 -13.21
C ARG A 68 15.97 19.15 -14.68
N GLU A 69 16.91 19.34 -15.56
CA GLU A 69 16.72 19.20 -17.01
C GLU A 69 16.39 17.75 -17.42
N ARG A 70 17.04 16.78 -16.79
CA ARG A 70 16.73 15.35 -17.01
C ARG A 70 15.30 15.04 -16.64
N TYR A 71 14.83 15.52 -15.48
CA TYR A 71 13.44 15.29 -15.03
C TYR A 71 12.43 16.01 -15.93
N LEU A 72 12.70 17.26 -16.28
CA LEU A 72 11.84 17.99 -17.21
C LEU A 72 11.78 17.31 -18.59
N LYS A 73 12.90 16.78 -19.08
CA LYS A 73 12.92 15.98 -20.31
C LYS A 73 12.11 14.69 -20.17
N LEU A 74 12.25 13.97 -19.03
CA LEU A 74 11.49 12.76 -18.76
C LEU A 74 9.98 13.08 -18.75
N PHE A 75 9.55 14.09 -18.00
CA PHE A 75 8.13 14.47 -17.91
C PHE A 75 7.56 14.93 -19.26
N LYS A 76 8.33 15.66 -20.05
CA LYS A 76 7.89 16.11 -21.39
C LYS A 76 7.81 14.98 -22.41
N LYS A 77 8.62 13.92 -22.26
CA LYS A 77 8.63 12.75 -23.17
C LYS A 77 7.52 11.74 -22.86
N THR A 78 6.81 11.87 -21.76
CA THR A 78 5.74 10.97 -21.37
C THR A 78 4.39 11.51 -21.79
N ASP A 79 3.54 10.63 -22.31
CA ASP A 79 2.20 10.97 -22.79
C ASP A 79 1.21 11.10 -21.62
N ALA A 80 1.42 10.34 -20.54
CA ALA A 80 0.58 10.33 -19.36
C ALA A 80 1.38 10.08 -18.08
N HIS A 81 0.89 10.64 -16.99
CA HIS A 81 1.43 10.52 -15.64
C HIS A 81 0.44 9.81 -14.73
N LEU A 82 0.82 8.66 -14.20
CA LEU A 82 0.00 7.86 -13.32
C LEU A 82 0.52 7.95 -11.89
N LEU A 83 -0.17 8.71 -11.05
CA LEU A 83 0.07 8.76 -9.62
C LEU A 83 -0.65 7.59 -8.97
N THR A 84 0.11 6.67 -8.42
CA THR A 84 -0.38 5.49 -7.70
C THR A 84 0.58 5.15 -6.57
N GLY A 85 0.27 4.11 -5.82
CA GLY A 85 1.09 3.72 -4.68
C GLY A 85 0.32 3.85 -3.38
N GLY A 86 0.96 3.41 -2.29
CA GLY A 86 0.29 3.23 -1.02
C GLY A 86 -0.37 4.49 -0.46
N THR A 87 0.40 5.53 -0.19
CA THR A 87 -0.10 6.77 0.40
C THR A 87 0.71 7.95 -0.11
N PRO A 88 0.53 8.38 -1.37
CA PRO A 88 1.28 9.49 -1.93
C PRO A 88 0.90 10.85 -1.33
N PHE A 89 -0.31 10.98 -0.81
CA PHE A 89 -0.81 12.22 -0.23
C PHE A 89 -0.66 12.22 1.29
N TYR A 90 0.41 12.83 1.79
CA TYR A 90 0.64 13.12 3.21
C TYR A 90 1.70 14.23 3.39
N ASP A 91 1.90 14.72 4.60
CA ASP A 91 2.90 15.76 4.88
C ASP A 91 4.33 15.20 4.82
N TYR A 92 4.93 15.23 3.64
CA TYR A 92 6.36 15.01 3.45
C TYR A 92 7.18 16.22 3.91
N GLY A 93 8.49 16.05 4.09
CA GLY A 93 9.41 17.17 4.09
C GLY A 93 9.28 18.00 2.79
N HIS A 94 9.32 19.32 2.92
CA HIS A 94 8.96 20.30 1.87
C HIS A 94 9.56 20.00 0.48
N LEU A 95 10.86 19.67 0.43
CA LEU A 95 11.55 19.42 -0.85
C LEU A 95 11.13 18.12 -1.53
N SER A 96 10.92 17.05 -0.76
CA SER A 96 10.46 15.77 -1.31
C SER A 96 9.10 15.91 -1.97
N ARG A 97 8.19 16.69 -1.39
CA ARG A 97 6.86 16.92 -1.93
C ARG A 97 6.87 17.70 -3.23
N ILE A 98 7.69 18.77 -3.31
CA ILE A 98 7.84 19.54 -4.55
C ILE A 98 8.31 18.65 -5.67
N VAL A 99 9.22 17.73 -5.38
CA VAL A 99 9.77 16.79 -6.37
C VAL A 99 8.75 15.72 -6.79
N HIS A 100 8.11 15.08 -5.83
CA HIS A 100 7.26 13.93 -6.13
C HIS A 100 5.87 14.30 -6.63
N MET A 101 5.37 15.48 -6.30
CA MET A 101 4.01 15.88 -6.60
C MET A 101 3.91 17.23 -7.32
N GLY A 102 4.76 18.21 -7.00
CA GLY A 102 4.70 19.54 -7.56
C GLY A 102 5.18 19.63 -9.01
N LEU A 103 6.33 19.02 -9.33
CA LEU A 103 6.86 19.02 -10.69
C LEU A 103 5.92 18.33 -11.70
N PRO A 104 5.40 17.12 -11.40
CA PRO A 104 4.39 16.52 -12.26
C PRO A 104 3.14 17.39 -12.44
N ALA A 105 2.66 18.04 -11.37
CA ALA A 105 1.50 18.94 -11.45
C ALA A 105 1.74 20.15 -12.35
N LEU A 106 2.98 20.66 -12.41
CA LEU A 106 3.35 21.83 -13.23
C LEU A 106 3.67 21.48 -14.68
N THR A 107 4.18 20.27 -14.93
CA THR A 107 4.76 19.89 -16.22
C THR A 107 3.95 18.85 -16.97
N ALA A 108 3.13 18.08 -16.25
CA ALA A 108 2.37 16.98 -16.85
C ALA A 108 1.17 17.51 -17.64
N ARG A 109 1.05 17.06 -18.89
CA ARG A 109 -0.13 17.34 -19.72
C ARG A 109 -1.37 16.62 -19.18
N LYS A 110 -1.21 15.45 -18.57
CA LYS A 110 -2.31 14.61 -18.05
C LYS A 110 -1.83 13.80 -16.86
N VAL A 111 -2.41 14.06 -15.69
CA VAL A 111 -2.20 13.30 -14.46
C VAL A 111 -3.44 12.46 -14.18
N TYR A 112 -3.22 11.23 -13.75
CA TYR A 112 -4.25 10.30 -13.31
C TYR A 112 -3.89 9.81 -11.91
N CYS A 113 -4.79 9.95 -10.94
CA CYS A 113 -4.64 9.34 -9.62
C CYS A 113 -5.44 8.04 -9.60
N PHE A 114 -4.76 6.91 -9.38
CA PHE A 114 -5.39 5.59 -9.46
C PHE A 114 -5.17 4.80 -8.17
N GLY A 115 -6.26 4.60 -7.40
CA GLY A 115 -6.26 3.85 -6.16
C GLY A 115 -5.34 4.43 -5.07
N VAL A 116 -5.20 5.74 -5.01
CA VAL A 116 -4.27 6.41 -4.09
C VAL A 116 -4.79 6.46 -2.66
N GLY A 117 -3.88 6.32 -1.68
CA GLY A 117 -4.15 6.62 -0.28
C GLY A 117 -3.83 8.06 0.08
N SER A 118 -4.46 8.56 1.13
CA SER A 118 -4.17 9.87 1.71
C SER A 118 -4.14 9.81 3.23
N LYS A 119 -3.29 10.63 3.83
CA LYS A 119 -3.33 11.00 5.25
C LYS A 119 -3.65 12.49 5.38
N PRO A 120 -4.05 12.95 6.57
CA PRO A 120 -4.28 14.38 6.81
C PRO A 120 -3.07 15.22 6.37
N ILE A 121 -3.32 16.29 5.63
CA ILE A 121 -2.31 17.25 5.16
C ILE A 121 -2.53 18.54 5.91
N THR A 122 -1.65 18.86 6.85
CA THR A 122 -1.78 19.97 7.78
C THR A 122 -1.00 21.20 7.36
N THR A 123 0.13 21.04 6.65
CA THR A 123 0.97 22.15 6.19
C THR A 123 0.31 22.92 5.04
N LEU A 124 0.38 24.24 5.07
CA LEU A 124 -0.17 25.12 4.02
C LEU A 124 0.41 24.74 2.64
N GLN A 125 1.72 24.58 2.55
CA GLN A 125 2.39 24.19 1.30
C GLN A 125 1.89 22.83 0.78
N GLY A 126 1.73 21.85 1.66
CA GLY A 126 1.20 20.54 1.31
C GLY A 126 -0.21 20.60 0.75
N ARG A 127 -1.04 21.43 1.37
CA ARG A 127 -2.42 21.66 0.91
C ARG A 127 -2.45 22.32 -0.47
N GLU A 128 -1.66 23.35 -0.71
CA GLU A 128 -1.62 24.05 -2.00
C GLU A 128 -1.06 23.17 -3.13
N ILE A 129 0.03 22.43 -2.90
CA ILE A 129 0.59 21.51 -3.89
C ILE A 129 -0.45 20.41 -4.22
N THR A 130 -1.13 19.89 -3.19
CA THR A 130 -2.18 18.87 -3.38
C THR A 130 -3.34 19.45 -4.19
N ARG A 131 -3.83 20.65 -3.87
CA ARG A 131 -4.90 21.31 -4.64
C ARG A 131 -4.51 21.52 -6.11
N MET A 132 -3.29 21.99 -6.35
CA MET A 132 -2.78 22.21 -7.69
C MET A 132 -2.71 20.90 -8.48
N LEU A 133 -2.20 19.82 -7.85
CA LEU A 133 -2.17 18.51 -8.47
C LEU A 133 -3.58 17.99 -8.78
N LEU A 134 -4.51 18.07 -7.82
CA LEU A 134 -5.89 17.62 -8.02
C LEU A 134 -6.62 18.40 -9.13
N LYS A 135 -6.38 19.72 -9.26
CA LYS A 135 -6.93 20.51 -10.36
C LYS A 135 -6.47 20.01 -11.73
N ASN A 136 -5.19 19.63 -11.85
CA ASN A 136 -4.61 19.17 -13.11
C ASN A 136 -4.82 17.67 -13.36
N THR A 137 -5.40 16.94 -12.42
CA THR A 137 -5.66 15.51 -12.54
C THR A 137 -6.92 15.26 -13.37
N ALA A 138 -6.84 14.37 -14.35
CA ALA A 138 -7.95 14.02 -15.22
C ALA A 138 -8.98 13.10 -14.53
N ILE A 139 -8.49 12.09 -13.81
CA ILE A 139 -9.26 11.12 -13.02
C ILE A 139 -8.64 11.01 -11.65
N ILE A 140 -9.50 10.98 -10.62
CA ILE A 140 -9.05 10.82 -9.23
C ILE A 140 -9.81 9.66 -8.62
N SER A 141 -9.07 8.57 -8.32
CA SER A 141 -9.61 7.48 -7.52
C SER A 141 -8.74 7.17 -6.31
N THR A 142 -9.39 6.87 -5.20
CA THR A 142 -8.77 6.53 -3.92
C THR A 142 -9.01 5.07 -3.59
N ARG A 143 -8.11 4.48 -2.80
CA ARG A 143 -8.28 3.08 -2.38
C ARG A 143 -9.33 2.89 -1.30
N ASP A 144 -9.63 3.93 -0.52
CA ASP A 144 -10.57 3.88 0.61
C ASP A 144 -11.37 5.19 0.77
N VAL A 145 -12.44 5.14 1.56
CA VAL A 145 -13.36 6.26 1.80
C VAL A 145 -12.68 7.37 2.60
N ILE A 146 -11.82 7.02 3.54
CA ILE A 146 -11.11 8.01 4.38
C ILE A 146 -10.21 8.87 3.51
N SER A 147 -9.44 8.24 2.61
CA SER A 147 -8.60 8.96 1.64
C SER A 147 -9.42 9.88 0.74
N LYS A 148 -10.61 9.43 0.28
CA LYS A 148 -11.54 10.27 -0.48
C LYS A 148 -11.96 11.51 0.32
N GLN A 149 -12.40 11.33 1.56
CA GLN A 149 -12.85 12.45 2.42
C GLN A 149 -11.73 13.47 2.64
N ILE A 150 -10.50 13.01 2.90
CA ILE A 150 -9.34 13.88 3.07
C ILE A 150 -9.08 14.70 1.79
N LEU A 151 -9.04 14.06 0.61
CA LEU A 151 -8.80 14.76 -0.64
C LEU A 151 -9.95 15.68 -1.02
N GLN A 152 -11.20 15.31 -0.74
CA GLN A 152 -12.36 16.19 -0.96
C GLN A 152 -12.30 17.45 -0.09
N SER A 153 -11.91 17.34 1.17
CA SER A 153 -11.77 18.51 2.05
C SER A 153 -10.71 19.51 1.57
N LEU A 154 -9.71 19.04 0.82
CA LEU A 154 -8.64 19.86 0.24
C LEU A 154 -9.02 20.44 -1.11
N SER A 155 -9.83 19.72 -1.88
CA SER A 155 -10.09 20.04 -3.28
C SER A 155 -11.01 21.24 -3.50
N GLY A 156 -11.76 21.67 -2.48
CA GLY A 156 -12.76 22.73 -2.62
C GLY A 156 -13.84 22.34 -3.64
N LYS A 157 -14.27 23.29 -4.45
CA LYS A 157 -15.22 23.06 -5.57
C LYS A 157 -14.49 22.48 -6.78
N LEU A 158 -13.87 21.29 -6.66
CA LEU A 158 -13.41 20.58 -7.86
C LEU A 158 -14.63 20.12 -8.66
N ALA A 159 -14.62 20.42 -9.94
CA ALA A 159 -15.67 19.97 -10.87
C ALA A 159 -15.63 18.45 -11.14
N LYS A 160 -14.66 17.73 -10.59
CA LYS A 160 -14.43 16.29 -10.87
C LYS A 160 -14.74 15.43 -9.65
N PRO A 161 -15.50 14.34 -9.82
CA PRO A 161 -15.78 13.42 -8.72
C PRO A 161 -14.50 12.66 -8.32
N ILE A 162 -14.35 12.41 -7.02
CA ILE A 162 -13.34 11.47 -6.48
C ILE A 162 -14.04 10.12 -6.29
N THR A 163 -13.60 9.09 -7.00
CA THR A 163 -14.15 7.74 -6.89
C THR A 163 -13.40 6.94 -5.81
N VAL A 164 -14.05 5.90 -5.27
CA VAL A 164 -13.40 4.96 -4.33
C VAL A 164 -13.30 3.61 -5.03
N THR A 165 -12.08 3.15 -5.26
CA THR A 165 -11.82 1.88 -5.96
C THR A 165 -11.33 0.80 -5.01
N GLY A 166 -10.04 0.73 -4.77
CA GLY A 166 -9.34 -0.24 -3.96
C GLY A 166 -7.84 -0.16 -4.19
N ASP A 167 -7.11 -0.99 -3.49
CA ASP A 167 -5.66 -1.09 -3.65
C ASP A 167 -5.31 -1.91 -4.88
N SER A 168 -4.44 -1.37 -5.76
CA SER A 168 -4.07 -1.99 -7.03
C SER A 168 -3.36 -3.35 -6.87
N ALA A 169 -2.78 -3.64 -5.69
CA ALA A 169 -2.19 -4.94 -5.41
C ALA A 169 -3.24 -6.09 -5.44
N LEU A 170 -4.53 -5.79 -5.26
CA LEU A 170 -5.60 -6.76 -5.45
C LEU A 170 -5.74 -7.24 -6.90
N MET A 171 -5.15 -6.56 -7.87
CA MET A 171 -5.21 -6.94 -9.29
C MET A 171 -4.17 -7.98 -9.68
N LEU A 172 -3.26 -8.33 -8.78
CA LEU A 172 -2.35 -9.46 -8.95
C LEU A 172 -3.12 -10.78 -9.11
N ASP A 173 -2.49 -11.75 -9.75
CA ASP A 173 -3.03 -13.09 -9.80
C ASP A 173 -2.72 -13.82 -8.49
N PRO A 174 -3.71 -14.51 -7.90
CA PRO A 174 -3.46 -15.31 -6.72
C PRO A 174 -2.50 -16.48 -7.07
N VAL A 175 -1.65 -16.83 -6.11
CA VAL A 175 -0.71 -17.95 -6.26
C VAL A 175 -1.28 -19.19 -5.60
N LYS A 176 -1.14 -20.34 -6.26
CA LYS A 176 -1.52 -21.62 -5.67
C LYS A 176 -0.55 -21.93 -4.53
N SER A 177 -1.08 -22.18 -3.34
CA SER A 177 -0.32 -22.55 -2.15
C SER A 177 -0.94 -23.75 -1.47
N GLU A 178 -0.11 -24.62 -0.94
CA GLU A 178 -0.56 -25.72 -0.09
C GLU A 178 -0.86 -25.16 1.30
N LYS A 179 -2.08 -25.42 1.79
CA LYS A 179 -2.49 -24.96 3.12
C LYS A 179 -1.75 -25.72 4.20
N GLU A 180 -1.05 -25.01 5.05
CA GLU A 180 -0.52 -25.53 6.28
C GLU A 180 -1.61 -25.44 7.36
N GLN A 181 -1.90 -26.58 7.98
CA GLN A 181 -2.86 -26.60 9.07
C GLN A 181 -2.26 -25.89 10.30
N ASP A 182 -3.11 -25.17 11.00
CA ASP A 182 -2.80 -24.52 12.28
C ASP A 182 -1.59 -23.57 12.26
N HIS A 183 -1.33 -22.92 11.11
CA HIS A 183 -0.25 -21.95 10.96
C HIS A 183 -0.77 -20.51 10.99
N VAL A 184 -0.29 -19.71 11.95
CA VAL A 184 -0.59 -18.27 12.08
C VAL A 184 0.63 -17.45 11.74
N LEU A 185 0.51 -16.59 10.73
CA LEU A 185 1.57 -15.74 10.21
C LEU A 185 1.45 -14.31 10.72
N PHE A 186 2.40 -13.86 11.52
CA PHE A 186 2.50 -12.47 11.96
C PHE A 186 3.35 -11.65 10.99
N CYS A 187 2.81 -10.50 10.55
CA CYS A 187 3.49 -9.53 9.70
C CYS A 187 3.59 -8.18 10.43
N PRO A 188 4.51 -8.03 11.40
CA PRO A 188 4.67 -6.81 12.16
C PRO A 188 5.11 -5.64 11.29
N ARG A 189 4.97 -4.44 11.86
CA ARG A 189 5.52 -3.22 11.30
C ARG A 189 6.25 -2.46 12.39
N ARG A 190 7.45 -1.98 12.09
CA ARG A 190 8.14 -1.07 12.99
C ARG A 190 7.32 0.21 13.15
N LEU A 191 6.89 0.49 14.38
CA LEU A 191 6.29 1.74 14.78
C LEU A 191 7.36 2.56 15.50
N THR A 192 7.41 3.85 15.23
CA THR A 192 8.43 4.73 15.80
C THR A 192 7.79 6.02 16.28
N GLU A 193 8.35 6.57 17.37
CA GLU A 193 7.98 7.88 17.87
C GLU A 193 8.42 8.95 16.86
N ASN A 194 7.56 9.92 16.59
CA ASN A 194 7.89 11.17 15.90
C ASN A 194 8.80 11.02 14.67
N HIS A 195 8.38 10.31 13.66
CA HIS A 195 9.00 10.47 12.35
C HIS A 195 8.51 11.75 11.67
N LYS A 196 9.00 12.89 12.16
CA LYS A 196 8.76 14.21 11.56
C LYS A 196 9.23 14.33 10.10
N VAL A 197 9.98 13.35 9.59
CA VAL A 197 10.64 13.43 8.28
C VAL A 197 10.04 12.47 7.25
N LEU A 198 9.55 11.30 7.62
CA LEU A 198 9.13 10.28 6.65
C LEU A 198 7.71 9.73 6.84
N PHE A 199 7.20 9.66 8.06
CA PHE A 199 5.91 9.03 8.33
C PHE A 199 5.20 9.79 9.46
N HIS A 200 4.25 10.64 9.13
CA HIS A 200 3.40 11.31 10.12
C HIS A 200 2.46 10.30 10.78
N GLN A 201 2.99 9.56 11.71
CA GLN A 201 2.24 8.95 12.79
C GLN A 201 2.91 9.43 14.07
N GLU A 202 2.29 10.40 14.71
CA GLU A 202 2.53 10.69 16.11
C GLU A 202 1.90 9.56 16.93
N THR A 203 2.56 8.42 16.92
CA THR A 203 2.19 7.33 17.83
C THR A 203 3.07 7.50 19.04
N ASP A 204 2.47 7.75 20.18
CA ASP A 204 3.21 7.88 21.43
C ASP A 204 3.83 6.54 21.83
N ARG A 205 4.87 6.61 22.66
CA ARG A 205 5.63 5.44 23.12
C ARG A 205 4.75 4.42 23.85
N ALA A 206 3.75 4.88 24.58
CA ALA A 206 2.84 3.99 25.31
C ALA A 206 2.02 3.16 24.33
N THR A 207 1.48 3.77 23.28
CA THR A 207 0.75 3.07 22.21
C THR A 207 1.65 2.09 21.45
N ILE A 208 2.91 2.47 21.12
CA ILE A 208 3.87 1.57 20.47
C ILE A 208 4.12 0.33 21.35
N ASN A 209 4.43 0.55 22.62
CA ASN A 209 4.69 -0.56 23.54
C ASN A 209 3.45 -1.43 23.72
N ARG A 210 2.26 -0.83 23.77
CA ARG A 210 1.00 -1.56 23.85
C ARG A 210 0.79 -2.47 22.65
N VAL A 211 0.99 -1.97 21.44
CA VAL A 211 0.89 -2.74 20.19
C VAL A 211 1.87 -3.93 20.18
N ARG A 212 3.08 -3.74 20.69
CA ARG A 212 4.08 -4.82 20.86
C ARG A 212 3.60 -5.89 21.84
N HIS A 213 3.11 -5.49 23.01
CA HIS A 213 2.60 -6.42 24.00
C HIS A 213 1.36 -7.17 23.51
N MET A 214 0.46 -6.52 22.77
CA MET A 214 -0.69 -7.18 22.15
C MET A 214 -0.26 -8.28 21.19
N GLN A 215 0.77 -8.05 20.36
CA GLN A 215 1.29 -9.05 19.44
C GLN A 215 2.00 -10.19 20.18
N ALA A 216 2.85 -9.89 21.16
CA ALA A 216 3.55 -10.90 21.96
C ALA A 216 2.56 -11.80 22.71
N LEU A 217 1.58 -11.21 23.40
CA LEU A 217 0.56 -11.95 24.13
C LEU A 217 -0.31 -12.83 23.21
N ALA A 218 -0.70 -12.28 22.05
CA ALA A 218 -1.49 -13.05 21.08
C ALA A 218 -0.69 -14.22 20.50
N ALA A 219 0.60 -14.03 20.22
CA ALA A 219 1.47 -15.08 19.74
C ALA A 219 1.65 -16.19 20.78
N ASP A 220 1.95 -15.83 22.05
CA ASP A 220 2.09 -16.80 23.15
C ASP A 220 0.83 -17.64 23.33
N ARG A 221 -0.34 -17.01 23.41
CA ARG A 221 -1.61 -17.71 23.61
C ARG A 221 -1.98 -18.61 22.43
N LEU A 222 -1.67 -18.19 21.19
CA LEU A 222 -1.90 -19.03 20.01
C LEU A 222 -1.00 -20.25 20.03
N ILE A 223 0.26 -20.11 20.48
CA ILE A 223 1.18 -21.26 20.68
C ILE A 223 0.66 -22.20 21.78
N GLU A 224 0.20 -21.64 22.90
CA GLU A 224 -0.43 -22.41 23.99
C GLU A 224 -1.68 -23.17 23.52
N ASP A 225 -2.43 -22.62 22.56
CA ASP A 225 -3.57 -23.28 21.91
C ASP A 225 -3.17 -24.33 20.85
N GLY A 226 -1.87 -24.55 20.61
CA GLY A 226 -1.36 -25.54 19.67
C GLY A 226 -1.13 -25.04 18.24
N TYR A 227 -1.26 -23.74 17.97
CA TYR A 227 -0.96 -23.18 16.65
C TYR A 227 0.55 -22.99 16.47
N ARG A 228 1.06 -23.28 15.26
CA ARG A 228 2.38 -22.86 14.85
C ARG A 228 2.36 -21.37 14.51
N VAL A 229 3.19 -20.57 15.17
CA VAL A 229 3.32 -19.14 14.94
C VAL A 229 4.64 -18.84 14.26
N SER A 230 4.60 -18.02 13.21
CA SER A 230 5.79 -17.48 12.59
C SER A 230 5.68 -15.97 12.33
N PHE A 231 6.83 -15.29 12.27
CA PHE A 231 6.94 -13.87 11.95
C PHE A 231 7.57 -13.68 10.57
N MET A 232 7.00 -12.82 9.74
CA MET A 232 7.51 -12.52 8.41
C MET A 232 7.71 -11.00 8.23
N PRO A 233 8.95 -10.54 7.96
CA PRO A 233 9.22 -9.13 7.68
C PRO A 233 8.84 -8.79 6.23
N PHE A 234 8.17 -7.65 6.04
CA PHE A 234 7.82 -7.09 4.73
C PHE A 234 8.84 -6.09 4.22
N HIS A 235 9.47 -5.35 5.12
CA HIS A 235 10.46 -4.33 4.81
C HIS A 235 11.69 -4.51 5.70
N CYS A 236 12.86 -4.57 5.07
CA CYS A 236 14.13 -4.87 5.75
C CYS A 236 15.19 -3.81 5.48
N VAL A 237 14.78 -2.54 5.38
CA VAL A 237 15.69 -1.42 5.12
C VAL A 237 15.50 -0.36 6.20
N SER A 238 16.61 0.03 6.85
CA SER A 238 16.61 1.10 7.85
C SER A 238 16.08 2.41 7.26
N PRO A 239 15.33 3.21 8.02
CA PRO A 239 14.97 3.07 9.44
C PRO A 239 13.68 2.26 9.71
N ASP A 240 12.99 1.74 8.71
CA ASP A 240 11.69 1.05 8.82
C ASP A 240 11.86 -0.49 8.70
N ASP A 241 12.87 -1.04 9.38
CA ASP A 241 13.22 -2.47 9.32
C ASP A 241 12.34 -3.30 10.27
N ASP A 242 11.47 -4.15 9.70
CA ASP A 242 10.55 -5.00 10.45
C ASP A 242 11.27 -6.07 11.29
N ARG A 243 12.50 -6.46 10.91
CA ARG A 243 13.27 -7.45 11.68
C ARG A 243 13.63 -6.93 13.08
N GLU A 244 13.84 -5.63 13.22
CA GLU A 244 14.08 -5.01 14.53
C GLU A 244 12.82 -5.07 15.39
N GLU A 245 11.66 -4.82 14.79
CA GLU A 245 10.39 -4.91 15.50
C GLU A 245 10.08 -6.35 15.93
N ILE A 246 10.32 -7.33 15.04
CA ILE A 246 10.16 -8.76 15.35
C ILE A 246 11.00 -9.15 16.55
N ARG A 247 12.29 -8.74 16.61
CA ARG A 247 13.14 -9.02 17.77
C ARG A 247 12.58 -8.45 19.07
N VAL A 248 12.06 -7.21 19.02
CA VAL A 248 11.46 -6.58 20.20
C VAL A 248 10.23 -7.36 20.67
N ILE A 249 9.36 -7.78 19.74
CA ILE A 249 8.16 -8.57 20.08
C ILE A 249 8.57 -9.93 20.65
N GLN A 250 9.53 -10.63 20.04
CA GLN A 250 10.02 -11.93 20.56
C GLN A 250 10.63 -11.83 21.96
N ASN A 251 11.32 -10.73 22.27
CA ASN A 251 11.85 -10.50 23.63
C ASN A 251 10.75 -10.26 24.69
N LEU A 252 9.53 -9.93 24.26
CA LEU A 252 8.36 -9.79 25.15
C LEU A 252 7.56 -11.09 25.27
N MET A 253 7.77 -12.05 24.37
CA MET A 253 7.12 -13.37 24.38
C MET A 253 7.75 -14.28 25.43
N ARG A 254 6.95 -15.24 25.92
CA ARG A 254 7.41 -16.36 26.76
C ARG A 254 7.80 -17.57 25.92
N SER A 255 7.11 -17.74 24.79
CA SER A 255 7.30 -18.83 23.85
C SER A 255 8.25 -18.43 22.72
N GLN A 256 8.85 -19.41 22.06
CA GLN A 256 9.65 -19.19 20.87
C GLN A 256 8.75 -19.32 19.62
N ALA A 257 8.93 -18.43 18.65
CA ALA A 257 8.29 -18.50 17.36
C ALA A 257 9.31 -18.39 16.23
N GLU A 258 9.04 -19.04 15.13
CA GLU A 258 9.89 -19.01 13.93
C GLU A 258 9.94 -17.60 13.33
N VAL A 259 11.10 -17.17 12.86
CA VAL A 259 11.23 -15.95 12.05
C VAL A 259 11.58 -16.35 10.63
N LEU A 260 10.65 -16.14 9.73
CA LEU A 260 10.85 -16.42 8.31
C LEU A 260 11.83 -15.40 7.70
N SER A 261 12.59 -15.84 6.73
CA SER A 261 13.35 -14.92 5.89
C SER A 261 12.40 -13.97 5.16
N ARG A 262 12.88 -12.76 4.85
CA ARG A 262 12.13 -11.84 3.98
C ARG A 262 11.79 -12.55 2.66
N PRO A 263 10.54 -12.49 2.19
CA PRO A 263 10.17 -13.04 0.90
C PRO A 263 11.02 -12.48 -0.24
N LYS A 264 11.34 -13.34 -1.19
CA LYS A 264 12.18 -12.98 -2.35
C LYS A 264 11.50 -11.95 -3.24
N ASP A 265 10.20 -12.12 -3.43
CA ASP A 265 9.35 -11.29 -4.29
C ASP A 265 7.87 -11.37 -3.86
N THR A 266 7.00 -10.79 -4.66
CA THR A 266 5.56 -10.79 -4.40
C THR A 266 4.94 -12.19 -4.53
N ALA A 267 5.44 -13.05 -5.41
CA ALA A 267 4.91 -14.40 -5.58
C ALA A 267 5.24 -15.25 -4.34
N ASP A 268 6.47 -15.24 -3.85
CA ASP A 268 6.89 -15.89 -2.61
C ASP A 268 6.10 -15.34 -1.39
N THR A 269 5.79 -14.03 -1.39
CA THR A 269 4.94 -13.44 -0.34
C THR A 269 3.53 -13.99 -0.38
N LEU A 270 2.92 -14.09 -1.58
CA LEU A 270 1.59 -14.64 -1.78
C LEU A 270 1.52 -16.11 -1.41
N GLU A 271 2.56 -16.89 -1.74
CA GLU A 271 2.66 -18.30 -1.38
C GLU A 271 2.63 -18.51 0.13
N LYS A 272 3.51 -17.79 0.89
CA LYS A 272 3.58 -17.86 2.36
C LYS A 272 2.27 -17.42 3.03
N ILE A 273 1.67 -16.32 2.56
CA ILE A 273 0.37 -15.85 3.03
C ILE A 273 -0.72 -16.86 2.69
N GLY A 274 -0.71 -17.38 1.46
CA GLY A 274 -1.68 -18.36 0.99
C GLY A 274 -1.60 -19.69 1.74
N ALA A 275 -0.41 -20.13 2.15
CA ALA A 275 -0.20 -21.31 2.96
C ALA A 275 -0.74 -21.16 4.40
N SER A 276 -0.75 -19.97 4.94
CA SER A 276 -1.16 -19.72 6.33
C SER A 276 -2.66 -19.88 6.55
N THR A 277 -3.04 -20.32 7.75
CA THR A 277 -4.43 -20.42 8.22
C THR A 277 -5.00 -19.04 8.57
N LEU A 278 -4.17 -18.19 9.17
CA LEU A 278 -4.51 -16.83 9.59
C LEU A 278 -3.31 -15.89 9.41
N VAL A 279 -3.55 -14.67 8.99
CA VAL A 279 -2.54 -13.58 8.98
C VAL A 279 -2.88 -12.56 10.05
N VAL A 280 -1.91 -12.27 10.93
CA VAL A 280 -1.95 -11.14 11.88
C VAL A 280 -1.09 -10.03 11.29
N GLY A 281 -1.71 -9.05 10.62
CA GLY A 281 -1.02 -8.09 9.78
C GLY A 281 -1.05 -6.65 10.32
N LEU A 282 0.12 -6.04 10.52
CA LEU A 282 0.25 -4.60 10.76
C LEU A 282 0.72 -3.85 9.52
N ARG A 283 1.42 -4.51 8.61
CA ARG A 283 1.66 -3.98 7.26
C ARG A 283 0.38 -4.08 6.45
N LEU A 284 -0.14 -2.95 5.94
CA LEU A 284 -1.39 -2.95 5.16
C LEU A 284 -1.38 -4.00 4.05
N HIS A 285 -0.26 -4.13 3.33
CA HIS A 285 -0.19 -5.06 2.20
C HIS A 285 -0.13 -6.53 2.62
N SER A 286 0.19 -6.85 3.89
CA SER A 286 -0.04 -8.22 4.38
C SER A 286 -1.53 -8.57 4.40
N LEU A 287 -2.39 -7.60 4.72
CA LEU A 287 -3.85 -7.77 4.70
C LEU A 287 -4.40 -7.79 3.27
N VAL A 288 -3.91 -6.89 2.40
CA VAL A 288 -4.32 -6.81 0.98
C VAL A 288 -3.99 -8.11 0.26
N LEU A 289 -2.77 -8.64 0.46
CA LEU A 289 -2.34 -9.90 -0.16
C LEU A 289 -3.03 -11.11 0.48
N ALA A 290 -3.35 -11.07 1.79
CA ALA A 290 -4.19 -12.08 2.42
C ALA A 290 -5.61 -12.09 1.82
N ALA A 291 -6.19 -10.92 1.58
CA ALA A 291 -7.48 -10.81 0.91
C ALA A 291 -7.44 -11.39 -0.50
N LEU A 292 -6.38 -11.14 -1.26
CA LEU A 292 -6.17 -11.70 -2.59
C LEU A 292 -6.11 -13.24 -2.56
N GLN A 293 -5.42 -13.81 -1.56
CA GLN A 293 -5.31 -15.27 -1.35
C GLN A 293 -6.54 -15.89 -0.65
N SER A 294 -7.52 -15.08 -0.28
CA SER A 294 -8.68 -15.48 0.54
C SER A 294 -8.28 -16.10 1.88
N THR A 295 -7.13 -15.71 2.41
CA THR A 295 -6.64 -16.10 3.73
C THR A 295 -7.26 -15.20 4.78
N PRO A 296 -7.87 -15.72 5.85
CA PRO A 296 -8.32 -14.95 7.01
C PRO A 296 -7.25 -14.03 7.57
N PHE A 297 -7.64 -12.86 8.04
CA PHE A 297 -6.71 -11.91 8.62
C PHE A 297 -7.33 -11.10 9.76
N VAL A 298 -6.46 -10.66 10.67
CA VAL A 298 -6.78 -9.72 11.75
C VAL A 298 -5.71 -8.64 11.82
N SER A 299 -6.05 -7.50 12.41
CA SER A 299 -5.10 -6.38 12.56
C SER A 299 -5.34 -5.61 13.85
N ILE A 300 -4.49 -4.63 14.09
CA ILE A 300 -4.61 -3.64 15.18
C ILE A 300 -4.92 -2.28 14.54
N ASP A 301 -5.88 -1.54 15.12
CA ASP A 301 -6.26 -0.18 14.71
C ASP A 301 -5.22 0.83 15.23
N TYR A 302 -4.13 0.97 14.48
CA TYR A 302 -3.06 1.91 14.78
C TYR A 302 -2.89 2.97 13.69
N ASP A 303 -3.52 2.80 12.52
CA ASP A 303 -3.38 3.67 11.35
C ASP A 303 -4.68 3.70 10.53
N ILE A 304 -5.11 4.89 10.14
CA ILE A 304 -6.33 5.12 9.32
C ILE A 304 -6.39 4.29 8.03
N LYS A 305 -5.22 3.92 7.46
CA LYS A 305 -5.18 3.07 6.26
C LYS A 305 -5.60 1.63 6.55
N ILE A 306 -5.32 1.13 7.78
CA ILE A 306 -5.78 -0.19 8.22
C ILE A 306 -7.30 -0.15 8.40
N GLN A 307 -7.79 0.86 9.12
CA GLN A 307 -9.22 1.09 9.31
C GLN A 307 -9.95 1.16 7.95
N GLY A 308 -9.48 2.01 7.03
CA GLY A 308 -10.08 2.16 5.70
C GLY A 308 -10.09 0.85 4.90
N PHE A 309 -9.06 0.01 5.01
CA PHE A 309 -9.05 -1.30 4.36
C PHE A 309 -10.03 -2.29 5.02
N MET A 310 -10.05 -2.37 6.36
CA MET A 310 -10.98 -3.26 7.08
C MET A 310 -12.45 -2.89 6.80
N GLU A 311 -12.77 -1.59 6.69
CA GLU A 311 -14.08 -1.10 6.27
C GLU A 311 -14.39 -1.54 4.83
N ARG A 312 -13.44 -1.41 3.90
CA ARG A 312 -13.61 -1.85 2.49
C ARG A 312 -13.82 -3.36 2.37
N MET A 313 -13.20 -4.14 3.26
CA MET A 313 -13.40 -5.59 3.34
C MET A 313 -14.67 -5.99 4.10
N ASN A 314 -15.41 -5.00 4.64
CA ASN A 314 -16.58 -5.23 5.50
C ASN A 314 -16.27 -6.22 6.63
N SER A 315 -15.14 -5.99 7.31
CA SER A 315 -14.57 -6.86 8.35
C SER A 315 -14.09 -6.09 9.60
N PRO A 316 -14.81 -5.05 10.07
CA PRO A 316 -14.35 -4.24 11.20
C PRO A 316 -14.27 -5.03 12.51
N GLU A 317 -15.01 -6.13 12.64
CA GLU A 317 -15.03 -7.02 13.80
C GLU A 317 -13.73 -7.82 13.99
N TYR A 318 -12.85 -7.85 13.00
CA TYR A 318 -11.53 -8.47 13.05
C TYR A 318 -10.39 -7.44 13.26
N LEU A 319 -10.77 -6.20 13.57
CA LEU A 319 -9.84 -5.13 13.92
C LEU A 319 -9.80 -4.95 15.45
N SER A 320 -8.61 -5.08 16.05
CA SER A 320 -8.39 -4.88 17.47
C SER A 320 -8.13 -3.41 17.78
N ASN A 321 -8.73 -2.93 18.87
CA ASN A 321 -8.56 -1.55 19.30
C ASN A 321 -7.41 -1.44 20.31
N THR A 322 -6.51 -0.46 20.13
CA THR A 322 -5.39 -0.21 21.02
C THR A 322 -5.78 0.32 22.41
N VAL A 323 -6.99 0.82 22.59
CA VAL A 323 -7.49 1.37 23.86
C VAL A 323 -8.08 0.29 24.76
N LYS A 324 -8.64 -0.79 24.18
CA LYS A 324 -9.20 -1.94 24.89
C LYS A 324 -8.10 -2.85 25.47
N GLY A 325 -8.45 -3.94 26.13
CA GLY A 325 -7.49 -4.87 26.75
C GLY A 325 -6.39 -5.38 25.81
N LEU A 326 -5.27 -5.84 26.35
CA LEU A 326 -4.16 -6.42 25.58
C LEU A 326 -4.57 -7.71 24.86
N ASP A 327 -5.59 -8.40 25.36
CA ASP A 327 -6.08 -9.68 24.85
C ASP A 327 -6.88 -9.56 23.56
N THR A 328 -7.31 -8.34 23.21
CA THR A 328 -8.24 -8.14 22.10
C THR A 328 -7.72 -8.64 20.75
N LEU A 329 -6.41 -8.64 20.52
CA LEU A 329 -5.82 -9.21 19.31
C LEU A 329 -5.97 -10.73 19.27
N TYR A 330 -5.66 -11.41 20.38
CA TYR A 330 -5.86 -12.85 20.51
C TYR A 330 -7.33 -13.23 20.35
N GLU A 331 -8.27 -12.50 20.98
CA GLU A 331 -9.70 -12.74 20.84
C GLU A 331 -10.17 -12.63 19.38
N ARG A 332 -9.66 -11.61 18.64
CA ARG A 332 -9.97 -11.46 17.21
C ARG A 332 -9.37 -12.60 16.37
N ALA A 333 -8.15 -13.01 16.70
CA ALA A 333 -7.50 -14.15 16.04
C ALA A 333 -8.28 -15.45 16.28
N LYS A 334 -8.67 -15.74 17.52
CA LYS A 334 -9.52 -16.92 17.87
C LYS A 334 -10.87 -16.88 17.14
N LYS A 335 -11.54 -15.73 17.12
CA LYS A 335 -12.78 -15.57 16.37
C LYS A 335 -12.58 -15.90 14.88
N ALA A 336 -11.50 -15.40 14.27
CA ALA A 336 -11.18 -15.64 12.86
C ALA A 336 -10.88 -17.13 12.58
N LEU A 337 -10.14 -17.79 13.48
CA LEU A 337 -9.81 -19.22 13.37
C LEU A 337 -11.04 -20.11 13.54
N LEU A 338 -11.89 -19.85 14.52
CA LEU A 338 -13.13 -20.58 14.74
C LEU A 338 -14.11 -20.46 13.54
N ASN A 339 -14.11 -19.31 12.87
CA ASN A 339 -14.97 -19.03 11.72
C ASN A 339 -14.21 -19.09 10.38
N GLN A 340 -13.06 -19.76 10.32
CA GLN A 340 -12.10 -19.72 9.21
C GLN A 340 -12.77 -19.91 7.82
N LYS A 341 -13.58 -20.95 7.65
CA LYS A 341 -14.21 -21.27 6.36
C LYS A 341 -15.20 -20.18 5.91
N GLU A 342 -15.98 -19.66 6.84
CA GLU A 342 -16.95 -18.61 6.55
C GLU A 342 -16.25 -17.28 6.27
N TYR A 343 -15.27 -16.92 7.09
CA TYR A 343 -14.51 -15.70 6.92
C TYR A 343 -13.68 -15.73 5.62
N SER A 344 -13.08 -16.85 5.26
CA SER A 344 -12.37 -17.01 3.98
C SER A 344 -13.32 -16.81 2.77
N ARG A 345 -14.55 -17.36 2.83
CA ARG A 345 -15.57 -17.13 1.80
C ARG A 345 -16.00 -15.66 1.72
N HIS A 346 -16.18 -15.02 2.87
CA HIS A 346 -16.49 -13.58 2.95
C HIS A 346 -15.37 -12.74 2.30
N ILE A 347 -14.11 -12.98 2.68
CA ILE A 347 -12.94 -12.29 2.12
C ILE A 347 -12.88 -12.47 0.60
N LYS A 348 -13.03 -13.69 0.10
CA LYS A 348 -13.05 -13.98 -1.34
C LYS A 348 -14.11 -13.19 -2.09
N LYS A 349 -15.31 -13.09 -1.52
CA LYS A 349 -16.42 -12.32 -2.09
C LYS A 349 -16.08 -10.82 -2.15
N GLN A 350 -15.58 -10.26 -1.05
CA GLN A 350 -15.22 -8.85 -0.97
C GLN A 350 -14.04 -8.50 -1.88
N ALA A 351 -12.97 -9.31 -1.88
CA ALA A 351 -11.83 -9.11 -2.77
C ALA A 351 -12.26 -9.18 -4.24
N SER A 352 -13.11 -10.13 -4.62
CA SER A 352 -13.67 -10.24 -5.98
C SER A 352 -14.50 -9.01 -6.36
N HIS A 353 -15.28 -8.47 -5.43
CA HIS A 353 -16.02 -7.23 -5.65
C HIS A 353 -15.07 -6.05 -5.88
N LEU A 354 -14.08 -5.87 -5.02
CA LEU A 354 -13.09 -4.80 -5.16
C LEU A 354 -12.30 -4.90 -6.46
N ARG A 355 -11.91 -6.09 -6.89
CA ARG A 355 -11.25 -6.32 -8.19
C ARG A 355 -12.11 -5.84 -9.36
N LYS A 356 -13.43 -6.08 -9.33
CA LYS A 356 -14.37 -5.57 -10.34
C LYS A 356 -14.41 -4.04 -10.33
N VAL A 357 -14.48 -3.42 -9.16
CA VAL A 357 -14.49 -1.95 -9.03
C VAL A 357 -13.20 -1.34 -9.57
N ILE A 358 -12.03 -1.91 -9.21
CA ILE A 358 -10.73 -1.47 -9.72
C ILE A 358 -10.66 -1.63 -11.23
N ASN A 359 -11.13 -2.76 -11.77
CA ASN A 359 -11.12 -3.02 -13.21
C ASN A 359 -11.99 -2.03 -13.98
N ASN A 360 -13.18 -1.69 -13.48
CA ASN A 360 -14.08 -0.71 -14.10
C ASN A 360 -13.45 0.69 -14.12
N GLU A 361 -12.77 1.09 -13.05
CA GLU A 361 -12.06 2.37 -13.02
C GLU A 361 -10.84 2.36 -13.95
N ALA A 362 -10.17 1.23 -14.10
CA ALA A 362 -9.11 1.06 -15.08
C ALA A 362 -9.64 1.21 -16.52
N ASP A 363 -10.83 0.70 -16.83
CA ASP A 363 -11.49 0.91 -18.13
C ASP A 363 -11.81 2.38 -18.37
N ASN A 364 -12.30 3.07 -17.34
CA ASN A 364 -12.54 4.52 -17.39
C ASN A 364 -11.24 5.30 -17.65
N MET A 365 -10.17 4.96 -16.93
CA MET A 365 -8.84 5.57 -17.10
C MET A 365 -8.32 5.36 -18.53
N VAL A 366 -8.39 4.16 -19.05
CA VAL A 366 -7.94 3.82 -20.42
C VAL A 366 -8.74 4.60 -21.46
N ARG A 367 -10.05 4.67 -21.32
CA ARG A 367 -10.91 5.44 -22.21
C ARG A 367 -10.48 6.91 -22.26
N VAL A 368 -10.25 7.55 -21.10
CA VAL A 368 -9.82 8.96 -21.05
C VAL A 368 -8.41 9.14 -21.60
N LEU A 369 -7.51 8.16 -21.39
CA LEU A 369 -6.16 8.15 -21.97
C LEU A 369 -6.19 8.12 -23.51
N THR A 370 -7.02 7.27 -24.09
CA THR A 370 -7.09 7.04 -25.55
C THR A 370 -7.89 8.13 -26.30
N GLN A 371 -8.99 8.62 -25.75
CA GLN A 371 -9.78 9.68 -26.38
C GLN A 371 -8.99 10.96 -26.65
N ARG A 372 -8.16 11.36 -25.70
CA ARG A 372 -7.37 12.60 -25.80
C ARG A 372 -6.11 12.48 -26.69
N ASN A 373 -5.64 11.27 -26.99
CA ASN A 373 -4.54 11.10 -27.95
C ASN A 373 -5.03 11.30 -29.39
N ASN A 374 -6.30 11.00 -29.68
CA ASN A 374 -6.89 11.21 -31.01
C ASN A 374 -7.14 12.70 -31.32
N GLU A 375 -7.32 13.56 -30.32
CA GLU A 375 -7.46 15.01 -30.50
C GLU A 375 -6.11 15.68 -30.82
N HIS A 376 -4.98 15.15 -30.32
CA HIS A 376 -3.65 15.71 -30.54
C HIS A 376 -3.00 15.30 -31.88
N ASN A 377 -3.43 14.16 -32.44
CA ASN A 377 -2.98 13.73 -33.76
C ASN A 377 -3.78 14.39 -34.92
N ARG A 378 -4.76 15.21 -34.59
CA ARG A 378 -5.58 15.96 -35.55
C ARG A 378 -5.28 17.47 -35.62
N THR A 379 -4.38 17.95 -34.73
CA THR A 379 -3.84 19.32 -34.76
C THR A 379 -2.34 19.28 -35.08
#